data_cb497e57f55ab396d76d40d334694765
#
_entry.id   cb497e57f55ab396d76d40d334694765
#
_cell.length_a   1.000
_cell.length_b   1.000
_cell.length_c   1.000
_cell.angle_alpha   90.00
_cell.angle_beta   90.00
_cell.angle_gamma   90.00
#
_symmetry.space_group_name_H-M   'P 1'
#
loop_
_entity.id
_entity.type
_entity.pdbx_description
1 polymer ?
#
loop_
_entity_poly.entity_id
_entity_poly.type
_entity_poly.pdbx_seq_one_letter_code
_entity_poly.pdbx_strand_id
1 'polypeptide(L)'
;MPAVTRVGDTNTGHDLCPPVSLASGSSNVFVDKIAVGRVGDSYSAHGCIIHIPHSGAIASGSSTVFVNGIPVGRIGDSVSCGGSVAQGSSTTFADDGNAECKNRHQAAFTKMKVVNSLPS
;
A
#
# COMPACT_ATOMS: atom_id res chain seq x y z
N MET A 1 12.73 4.50 -3.78
CA MET A 1 11.55 3.68 -4.04
C MET A 1 10.87 3.34 -2.73
N PRO A 2 9.61 3.70 -2.58
CA PRO A 2 8.93 3.41 -1.31
C PRO A 2 8.61 1.93 -1.15
N ALA A 3 8.54 1.50 0.08
CA ALA A 3 8.26 0.11 0.39
C ALA A 3 6.82 -0.25 0.11
N VAL A 4 6.61 -1.45 -0.39
CA VAL A 4 5.28 -1.97 -0.67
C VAL A 4 4.62 -2.38 0.64
N THR A 5 3.35 -2.01 0.82
CA THR A 5 2.62 -2.33 2.05
C THR A 5 1.96 -3.70 1.96
N ARG A 6 1.71 -4.32 3.11
CA ARG A 6 1.18 -5.69 3.18
C ARG A 6 0.14 -5.75 4.28
N VAL A 7 -0.67 -6.79 4.26
CA VAL A 7 -1.68 -7.01 5.30
C VAL A 7 -0.97 -7.05 6.65
N GLY A 8 -1.50 -6.32 7.60
CA GLY A 8 -0.91 -6.21 8.93
C GLY A 8 -0.08 -4.95 9.11
N ASP A 9 0.35 -4.33 8.02
CA ASP A 9 1.11 -3.09 8.12
C ASP A 9 0.18 -1.93 8.42
N THR A 10 0.63 -0.98 9.22
CA THR A 10 -0.24 0.08 9.71
C THR A 10 -0.19 1.33 8.85
N ASN A 11 -1.22 2.15 9.02
CA ASN A 11 -1.24 3.50 8.45
C ASN A 11 -0.83 4.48 9.54
N THR A 12 -0.87 5.78 9.24
CA THR A 12 -0.47 6.80 10.21
C THR A 12 -1.58 7.17 11.17
N GLY A 13 -2.81 6.69 10.92
CA GLY A 13 -3.94 7.20 11.64
C GLY A 13 -4.33 8.56 11.10
N HIS A 14 -5.32 9.20 11.70
CA HIS A 14 -5.72 10.53 11.31
C HIS A 14 -6.42 11.22 12.47
N ASP A 15 -6.28 12.53 12.52
CA ASP A 15 -6.86 13.32 13.61
C ASP A 15 -6.44 12.72 14.95
N LEU A 16 -7.41 12.39 15.78
CA LEU A 16 -7.12 11.78 17.06
C LEU A 16 -7.23 10.26 17.01
N CYS A 17 -7.44 9.71 15.84
CA CYS A 17 -7.58 8.27 15.70
C CYS A 17 -6.22 7.61 15.52
N PRO A 18 -5.96 6.51 16.21
CA PRO A 18 -4.65 5.87 16.15
C PRO A 18 -4.45 5.09 14.86
N PRO A 19 -3.22 4.72 14.57
CA PRO A 19 -2.94 3.86 13.42
C PRO A 19 -3.66 2.53 13.54
N VAL A 20 -4.06 1.99 12.41
CA VAL A 20 -4.67 0.66 12.34
C VAL A 20 -4.02 -0.13 11.23
N SER A 21 -4.19 -1.45 11.26
CA SER A 21 -3.54 -2.36 10.34
C SER A 21 -4.35 -2.59 9.07
N LEU A 22 -3.66 -2.81 7.97
CA LEU A 22 -4.29 -3.18 6.72
C LEU A 22 -4.91 -4.56 6.90
N ALA A 23 -6.18 -4.68 6.56
CA ALA A 23 -6.95 -5.89 6.81
C ALA A 23 -7.17 -6.75 5.58
N SER A 24 -7.05 -6.21 4.38
CA SER A 24 -7.24 -7.01 3.18
C SER A 24 -6.12 -6.77 2.18
N GLY A 25 -5.91 -7.71 1.29
CA GLY A 25 -4.87 -7.64 0.29
C GLY A 25 -5.10 -8.67 -0.79
N SER A 26 -4.12 -8.85 -1.64
CA SER A 26 -4.21 -9.82 -2.73
C SER A 26 -4.40 -11.23 -2.21
N SER A 27 -5.20 -12.00 -2.92
CA SER A 27 -5.41 -13.40 -2.55
C SER A 27 -4.31 -14.30 -3.09
N ASN A 28 -3.49 -13.82 -3.98
CA ASN A 28 -2.49 -14.69 -4.62
C ASN A 28 -1.14 -14.03 -4.89
N VAL A 29 -0.95 -12.80 -4.48
CA VAL A 29 0.34 -12.12 -4.62
C VAL A 29 0.83 -11.72 -3.24
N PHE A 30 2.05 -12.13 -2.93
CA PHE A 30 2.59 -11.94 -1.59
C PHE A 30 3.96 -11.29 -1.63
N VAL A 31 4.28 -10.54 -0.63
CA VAL A 31 5.60 -9.95 -0.43
C VAL A 31 6.03 -10.38 0.97
N ASP A 32 7.20 -10.99 1.08
CA ASP A 32 7.69 -11.53 2.34
C ASP A 32 6.67 -12.52 2.93
N LYS A 33 5.98 -13.24 2.03
CA LYS A 33 4.98 -14.24 2.39
C LYS A 33 3.73 -13.64 3.02
N ILE A 34 3.51 -12.35 2.83
CA ILE A 34 2.35 -11.64 3.37
C ILE A 34 1.60 -11.01 2.20
N ALA A 35 0.29 -11.09 2.24
CA ALA A 35 -0.54 -10.58 1.13
C ALA A 35 -0.26 -9.09 0.88
N VAL A 36 -0.10 -8.75 -0.39
CA VAL A 36 0.23 -7.39 -0.80
C VAL A 36 -1.00 -6.49 -0.74
N GLY A 37 -0.83 -5.27 -0.27
CA GLY A 37 -1.89 -4.26 -0.26
C GLY A 37 -1.97 -3.52 -1.58
N ARG A 38 -3.18 -3.20 -2.00
CA ARG A 38 -3.45 -2.52 -3.27
C ARG A 38 -4.46 -1.41 -3.04
N VAL A 39 -4.57 -0.50 -4.00
CA VAL A 39 -5.60 0.52 -3.94
C VAL A 39 -6.95 -0.17 -3.76
N GLY A 40 -7.74 0.30 -2.82
CA GLY A 40 -9.03 -0.28 -2.51
C GLY A 40 -9.01 -1.27 -1.35
N ASP A 41 -7.85 -1.77 -0.98
CA ASP A 41 -7.77 -2.69 0.16
C ASP A 41 -8.00 -1.90 1.45
N SER A 42 -8.72 -2.51 2.38
CA SER A 42 -9.21 -1.80 3.54
C SER A 42 -8.38 -2.03 4.79
N TYR A 43 -8.37 -1.01 5.63
CA TYR A 43 -7.78 -1.10 6.95
C TYR A 43 -8.85 -1.55 7.94
N SER A 44 -8.42 -2.01 9.09
CA SER A 44 -9.33 -2.41 10.14
C SER A 44 -10.20 -1.22 10.53
N ALA A 45 -11.45 -1.49 10.86
CA ALA A 45 -12.35 -0.43 11.27
C ALA A 45 -11.86 0.19 12.57
N HIS A 46 -12.06 1.50 12.69
CA HIS A 46 -11.67 2.18 13.89
C HIS A 46 -12.67 3.30 14.18
N GLY A 47 -12.65 3.75 15.41
CA GLY A 47 -13.43 4.89 15.81
C GLY A 47 -12.68 5.57 16.93
N CYS A 48 -12.99 6.83 17.16
CA CYS A 48 -12.38 7.57 18.23
C CYS A 48 -13.38 8.59 18.74
N ILE A 49 -12.98 9.30 19.74
CA ILE A 49 -13.92 10.15 20.46
C ILE A 49 -14.77 11.03 19.57
N ILE A 50 -14.18 11.59 18.53
CA ILE A 50 -14.91 12.52 17.68
C ILE A 50 -15.35 11.91 16.35
N HIS A 51 -15.15 10.62 16.15
CA HIS A 51 -15.52 10.00 14.88
C HIS A 51 -16.30 8.72 15.16
N ILE A 52 -17.28 8.47 14.30
CA ILE A 52 -17.97 7.19 14.40
C ILE A 52 -17.02 6.13 13.81
N PRO A 53 -17.18 4.89 14.22
CA PRO A 53 -16.36 3.82 13.69
C PRO A 53 -16.47 3.73 12.17
N HIS A 54 -15.35 3.59 11.50
CA HIS A 54 -15.31 3.46 10.06
C HIS A 54 -14.00 2.80 9.65
N SER A 55 -13.90 2.43 8.41
CA SER A 55 -12.66 1.89 7.90
C SER A 55 -12.25 2.69 6.67
N GLY A 56 -10.95 2.85 6.49
CA GLY A 56 -10.42 3.50 5.33
C GLY A 56 -9.86 2.48 4.37
N ALA A 57 -9.51 2.93 3.19
CA ALA A 57 -8.89 2.08 2.18
C ALA A 57 -7.70 2.81 1.58
N ILE A 58 -6.75 2.04 1.06
CA ILE A 58 -5.64 2.64 0.33
C ILE A 58 -6.22 3.38 -0.86
N ALA A 59 -5.95 4.66 -0.98
CA ALA A 59 -6.58 5.50 -1.97
C ALA A 59 -5.67 5.83 -3.15
N SER A 60 -4.36 5.72 -2.99
CA SER A 60 -3.44 5.94 -4.10
C SER A 60 -2.38 4.85 -4.09
N GLY A 61 -1.74 4.65 -5.20
CA GLY A 61 -0.73 3.61 -5.32
C GLY A 61 0.21 3.89 -6.47
N SER A 62 1.02 2.90 -6.80
CA SER A 62 2.01 3.03 -7.85
C SER A 62 1.35 3.28 -9.20
N SER A 63 1.98 4.12 -9.98
CA SER A 63 1.51 4.36 -11.34
C SER A 63 2.07 3.33 -12.32
N THR A 64 2.98 2.48 -11.88
CA THR A 64 3.66 1.55 -12.78
C THR A 64 3.64 0.11 -12.29
N VAL A 65 3.43 -0.13 -11.01
CA VAL A 65 3.45 -1.48 -10.45
C VAL A 65 2.04 -1.87 -10.05
N PHE A 66 1.58 -2.99 -10.60
CA PHE A 66 0.21 -3.44 -10.37
C PHE A 66 0.19 -4.86 -9.86
N VAL A 67 -0.77 -5.14 -9.00
CA VAL A 67 -0.98 -6.47 -8.47
C VAL A 67 -2.43 -6.81 -8.76
N ASN A 68 -2.68 -7.86 -9.51
CA ASN A 68 -4.02 -8.25 -9.94
C ASN A 68 -4.68 -7.11 -10.74
N GLY A 69 -3.87 -6.35 -11.49
CA GLY A 69 -4.38 -5.24 -12.28
C GLY A 69 -4.70 -3.99 -11.49
N ILE A 70 -4.34 -3.95 -10.22
CA ILE A 70 -4.66 -2.84 -9.33
C ILE A 70 -3.34 -2.22 -8.83
N PRO A 71 -3.23 -0.89 -8.78
CA PRO A 71 -1.98 -0.28 -8.31
C PRO A 71 -1.59 -0.76 -6.92
N VAL A 72 -0.33 -1.09 -6.75
CA VAL A 72 0.14 -1.57 -5.45
C VAL A 72 0.27 -0.39 -4.49
N GLY A 73 -0.07 -0.63 -3.22
CA GLY A 73 0.07 0.38 -2.20
C GLY A 73 1.48 0.47 -1.66
N ARG A 74 1.93 1.68 -1.30
CA ARG A 74 3.29 1.92 -0.83
C ARG A 74 3.27 2.89 0.33
N ILE A 75 4.33 2.88 1.11
CA ILE A 75 4.46 3.86 2.19
C ILE A 75 4.34 5.26 1.60
N GLY A 76 3.53 6.08 2.21
CA GLY A 76 3.26 7.44 1.76
C GLY A 76 2.01 7.58 0.92
N ASP A 77 1.44 6.50 0.44
CA ASP A 77 0.20 6.59 -0.32
C ASP A 77 -0.94 6.98 0.61
N SER A 78 -1.93 7.67 0.06
CA SER A 78 -3.01 8.21 0.88
C SER A 78 -4.04 7.15 1.27
N VAL A 79 -4.68 7.38 2.39
CA VAL A 79 -5.77 6.53 2.89
C VAL A 79 -7.05 7.35 2.78
N SER A 80 -8.12 6.72 2.35
CA SER A 80 -9.34 7.44 2.00
C SER A 80 -9.97 8.22 3.16
N CYS A 81 -9.76 7.78 4.39
CA CYS A 81 -10.33 8.48 5.53
C CYS A 81 -9.33 9.45 6.18
N GLY A 82 -8.16 9.60 5.60
CA GLY A 82 -7.13 10.50 6.11
C GLY A 82 -5.88 9.74 6.48
N GLY A 83 -4.77 10.45 6.53
CA GLY A 83 -3.50 9.81 6.81
C GLY A 83 -2.92 9.12 5.60
N SER A 84 -1.91 8.31 5.83
CA SER A 84 -1.21 7.63 4.75
C SER A 84 -0.69 6.28 5.21
N VAL A 85 -0.26 5.47 4.24
CA VAL A 85 0.34 4.18 4.51
C VAL A 85 1.67 4.42 5.24
N ALA A 86 1.87 3.77 6.36
CA ALA A 86 3.04 4.04 7.21
C ALA A 86 4.05 2.91 7.28
N GLN A 87 3.66 1.69 7.01
CA GLN A 87 4.57 0.56 7.10
C GLN A 87 4.55 -0.28 5.84
N GLY A 88 5.63 -0.96 5.58
CA GLY A 88 5.73 -1.82 4.43
C GLY A 88 6.90 -2.76 4.52
N SER A 89 7.17 -3.45 3.44
CA SER A 89 8.21 -4.45 3.35
C SER A 89 9.61 -3.84 3.51
N SER A 90 10.49 -4.56 4.15
CA SER A 90 11.89 -4.16 4.22
C SER A 90 12.68 -4.66 3.02
N THR A 91 12.06 -5.45 2.16
CA THR A 91 12.76 -6.09 1.03
C THR A 91 12.20 -5.74 -0.33
N THR A 92 10.98 -5.27 -0.42
CA THR A 92 10.30 -5.07 -1.70
C THR A 92 9.79 -3.65 -1.82
N PHE A 93 10.12 -3.01 -2.92
CA PHE A 93 9.86 -1.60 -3.13
C PHE A 93 9.25 -1.39 -4.50
N ALA A 94 8.46 -0.35 -4.63
CA ALA A 94 7.90 0.03 -5.91
C ALA A 94 8.46 1.40 -6.30
N ASP A 95 8.03 1.90 -7.44
CA ASP A 95 8.53 3.16 -7.96
C ASP A 95 8.33 4.31 -6.99
N ASP A 96 9.07 5.38 -7.21
CA ASP A 96 8.97 6.55 -6.37
C ASP A 96 7.76 7.36 -6.70
N GLY A 97 6.68 7.09 -6.52
CA GLY A 97 5.48 7.86 -6.68
C GLY A 97 5.52 9.04 -7.62
N ASN A 98 6.55 9.78 -7.61
CA ASN A 98 6.62 10.89 -8.52
C ASN A 98 7.77 10.71 -9.47
N ALA A 99 8.02 9.51 -9.85
CA ALA A 99 9.10 9.21 -10.71
C ALA A 99 9.07 10.00 -11.99
N GLU A 100 8.05 10.62 -12.22
CA GLU A 100 7.92 11.41 -13.35
C GLU A 100 8.17 10.72 -14.62
N CYS A 101 7.92 11.39 -15.62
CA CYS A 101 8.02 10.81 -16.92
C CYS A 101 9.41 10.44 -17.31
N LYS A 102 10.35 11.12 -16.79
CA LYS A 102 11.71 10.86 -17.22
C LYS A 102 12.24 9.54 -16.76
N ASN A 103 11.59 8.91 -15.82
CA ASN A 103 12.07 7.62 -15.35
C ASN A 103 11.20 6.49 -15.78
N ARG A 104 10.46 6.68 -16.83
CA ARG A 104 9.53 5.67 -17.25
C ARG A 104 10.13 4.31 -17.48
N HIS A 105 11.28 4.26 -18.10
CA HIS A 105 11.89 2.98 -18.38
C HIS A 105 12.28 2.27 -17.11
N GLN A 106 12.83 3.00 -16.18
CA GLN A 106 13.19 2.40 -14.94
C GLN A 106 12.00 1.94 -14.17
N ALA A 107 10.95 2.72 -14.19
CA ALA A 107 9.75 2.34 -13.49
C ALA A 107 9.18 1.06 -14.06
N ALA A 108 9.18 0.90 -15.35
CA ALA A 108 8.65 -0.31 -15.95
C ALA A 108 9.48 -1.51 -15.54
N PHE A 109 10.77 -1.33 -15.48
CA PHE A 109 11.63 -2.41 -15.07
C PHE A 109 11.40 -2.79 -13.63
N THR A 110 11.23 -1.81 -12.79
CA THR A 110 10.94 -2.03 -11.38
C THR A 110 9.64 -2.77 -11.21
N LYS A 111 8.66 -2.45 -12.01
CA LYS A 111 7.40 -3.12 -11.96
C LYS A 111 7.56 -4.62 -12.12
N MET A 112 8.35 -5.04 -13.07
CA MET A 112 8.54 -6.46 -13.27
C MET A 112 9.20 -7.08 -12.07
N LYS A 113 10.16 -6.41 -11.48
CA LYS A 113 10.83 -6.95 -10.32
C LYS A 113 9.91 -7.12 -9.15
N VAL A 114 9.07 -6.13 -8.92
CA VAL A 114 8.19 -6.20 -7.77
C VAL A 114 7.19 -7.31 -7.94
N VAL A 115 6.62 -7.42 -9.12
CA VAL A 115 5.63 -8.47 -9.36
C VAL A 115 6.26 -9.84 -9.23
N ASN A 116 7.50 -9.96 -9.63
CA ASN A 116 8.17 -11.25 -9.57
C ASN A 116 8.72 -11.59 -8.21
N SER A 117 8.60 -10.73 -7.25
CA SER A 117 9.06 -11.04 -5.92
C SER A 117 8.04 -11.85 -5.16
N LEU A 118 7.22 -12.57 -5.85
CA LEU A 118 6.19 -13.33 -5.24
C LEU A 118 6.71 -14.54 -4.59
N PRO A 119 6.05 -15.00 -3.66
CA PRO A 119 6.44 -16.19 -3.00
C PRO A 119 6.03 -17.26 -3.81
N SER A 120 6.56 -18.10 -3.73
CA SER A 120 6.11 -19.14 -4.47
C SER A 120 5.88 -20.20 -3.54
#